data_c52f76a5fd3383ed5ee7a9466383ca98
#
_entry.id   c52f76a5fd3383ed5ee7a9466383ca98
#
_cell.length_a   1.000
_cell.length_b   1.000
_cell.length_c   1.000
_cell.angle_alpha   90.00
_cell.angle_beta   90.00
_cell.angle_gamma   90.00
#
_symmetry.space_group_name_H-M   'P 1'
#
loop_
_entity.id
_entity.type
_entity.pdbx_description
1 polymer ?
#
loop_
_entity_poly.entity_id
_entity_poly.type
_entity_poly.pdbx_seq_one_letter_code
_entity_poly.pdbx_strand_id
1 'polypeptide(L)'
;MNELVTIIMSAYNHGEYVEDAIKSVLNQTYKNYKFIVADDASTDNTVDVLMKYEDVIDEIHLYDTNSGYGRGSELILLSQTKYTAIINSDDRWEPQKLEKQITYMEQHPECGACFTWCDEVDEDGQSIDVQTFKVKNRSKEEWMFYFWKNANCLAHPSILIRTELYQKLCGQNNNIFRQLPDFNMWLKLIQKREIYIIEENLVKFLHHKRNENVSASTTMNCLRNDMEAEYIWFRCIKNMEDNYFKKVFREVMVNPNAENHKEILCEKYFVLCISPIESVKSAAILYYYDVFENMENYNVLREKYGYTNREFHQQEMQMGKGKQ
;
A
#
# COMPACT_ATOMS: atom_id res chain seq x y z
N MET A 1 -27.87 16.50 3.81
CA MET A 1 -27.28 15.33 4.51
C MET A 1 -25.79 15.41 4.22
N ASN A 2 -24.94 15.26 5.23
CA ASN A 2 -23.50 15.27 4.95
C ASN A 2 -23.15 14.01 4.16
N GLU A 3 -22.30 14.15 3.14
CA GLU A 3 -21.80 13.03 2.35
C GLU A 3 -21.08 12.02 3.26
N LEU A 4 -21.26 10.73 2.97
CA LEU A 4 -20.65 9.67 3.77
C LEU A 4 -19.26 9.28 3.27
N VAL A 5 -19.01 9.47 1.97
CA VAL A 5 -17.79 9.06 1.28
C VAL A 5 -17.20 10.25 0.53
N THR A 6 -15.88 10.44 0.61
CA THR A 6 -15.14 11.23 -0.37
C THR A 6 -14.46 10.28 -1.35
N ILE A 7 -14.74 10.45 -2.64
CA ILE A 7 -14.02 9.78 -3.72
C ILE A 7 -12.91 10.71 -4.18
N ILE A 8 -11.69 10.20 -4.24
CA ILE A 8 -10.52 10.97 -4.66
C ILE A 8 -9.91 10.33 -5.91
N MET A 9 -9.71 11.13 -6.94
CA MET A 9 -9.00 10.78 -8.15
C MET A 9 -7.78 11.69 -8.30
N SER A 10 -6.60 11.12 -8.52
CA SER A 10 -5.42 11.85 -8.95
C SER A 10 -5.15 11.56 -10.42
N ALA A 11 -5.01 12.61 -11.23
CA ALA A 11 -4.79 12.52 -12.67
C ALA A 11 -3.45 13.13 -13.06
N TYR A 12 -2.77 12.50 -14.02
CA TYR A 12 -1.59 13.04 -14.67
C TYR A 12 -1.38 12.40 -16.04
N ASN A 13 -1.53 13.18 -17.12
CA ASN A 13 -1.36 12.73 -18.51
C ASN A 13 -2.18 11.47 -18.86
N HIS A 14 -3.45 11.46 -18.48
CA HIS A 14 -4.41 10.39 -18.72
C HIS A 14 -5.62 10.85 -19.55
N GLY A 15 -5.43 11.79 -20.48
CA GLY A 15 -6.50 12.35 -21.29
C GLY A 15 -7.31 11.35 -22.10
N GLU A 16 -6.71 10.19 -22.45
CA GLU A 16 -7.39 9.09 -23.16
C GLU A 16 -8.26 8.22 -22.23
N TYR A 17 -7.99 8.21 -20.92
CA TYR A 17 -8.61 7.28 -19.96
C TYR A 17 -9.53 7.96 -18.94
N VAL A 18 -9.22 9.19 -18.56
CA VAL A 18 -9.84 9.90 -17.43
C VAL A 18 -11.35 10.04 -17.58
N GLU A 19 -11.86 10.14 -18.81
CA GLU A 19 -13.31 10.22 -19.07
C GLU A 19 -14.05 8.96 -18.63
N ASP A 20 -13.50 7.79 -18.92
CA ASP A 20 -14.08 6.51 -18.52
C ASP A 20 -14.03 6.32 -17.01
N ALA A 21 -12.94 6.75 -16.37
CA ALA A 21 -12.82 6.75 -14.92
C ALA A 21 -13.90 7.63 -14.26
N ILE A 22 -14.10 8.87 -14.73
CA ILE A 22 -15.16 9.78 -14.28
C ILE A 22 -16.53 9.15 -14.45
N LYS A 23 -16.84 8.65 -15.64
CA LYS A 23 -18.14 7.99 -15.92
C LYS A 23 -18.38 6.80 -14.99
N SER A 24 -17.36 6.03 -14.65
CA SER A 24 -17.48 4.89 -13.74
C SER A 24 -17.84 5.31 -12.30
N VAL A 25 -17.35 6.46 -11.86
CA VAL A 25 -17.73 7.08 -10.56
C VAL A 25 -19.18 7.58 -10.62
N LEU A 26 -19.53 8.33 -11.67
CA LEU A 26 -20.88 8.87 -11.82
C LEU A 26 -21.96 7.78 -11.95
N ASN A 27 -21.58 6.59 -12.45
CA ASN A 27 -22.46 5.43 -12.59
C ASN A 27 -22.59 4.58 -11.31
N GLN A 28 -21.93 4.92 -10.20
CA GLN A 28 -22.11 4.18 -8.95
C GLN A 28 -23.58 4.18 -8.49
N THR A 29 -24.06 3.03 -8.00
CA THR A 29 -25.42 2.89 -7.44
C THR A 29 -25.57 3.68 -6.14
N TYR A 30 -24.53 3.74 -5.34
CA TYR A 30 -24.47 4.58 -4.15
C TYR A 30 -24.21 6.04 -4.52
N LYS A 31 -25.06 6.98 -4.08
CA LYS A 31 -25.03 8.38 -4.51
C LYS A 31 -24.62 9.39 -3.41
N ASN A 32 -24.49 8.95 -2.15
CA ASN A 32 -24.15 9.86 -1.05
C ASN A 32 -22.63 10.01 -0.91
N TYR A 33 -22.00 10.56 -1.93
CA TYR A 33 -20.54 10.82 -1.97
C TYR A 33 -20.25 12.23 -2.48
N LYS A 34 -19.06 12.71 -2.13
CA LYS A 34 -18.37 13.86 -2.71
C LYS A 34 -17.28 13.36 -3.63
N PHE A 35 -17.18 13.87 -4.84
CA PHE A 35 -16.16 13.49 -5.81
C PHE A 35 -15.16 14.62 -6.03
N ILE A 36 -13.88 14.37 -5.72
CA ILE A 36 -12.79 15.34 -5.81
C ILE A 36 -11.73 14.80 -6.78
N VAL A 37 -11.31 15.62 -7.72
CA VAL A 37 -10.27 15.30 -8.68
C VAL A 37 -9.10 16.27 -8.53
N ALA A 38 -7.87 15.75 -8.55
CA ALA A 38 -6.65 16.54 -8.59
C ALA A 38 -5.87 16.23 -9.87
N ASP A 39 -5.61 17.24 -10.68
CA ASP A 39 -4.67 17.16 -11.80
C ASP A 39 -3.27 17.58 -11.35
N ASP A 40 -2.27 16.71 -11.49
CA ASP A 40 -0.89 16.93 -11.04
C ASP A 40 -0.01 17.54 -12.15
N ALA A 41 -0.49 18.64 -12.77
CA ALA A 41 0.16 19.39 -13.86
C ALA A 41 0.27 18.59 -15.17
N SER A 42 -0.86 18.06 -15.65
CA SER A 42 -0.92 17.39 -16.96
C SER A 42 -0.53 18.31 -18.10
N THR A 43 0.14 17.75 -19.10
CA THR A 43 0.60 18.46 -20.32
C THR A 43 -0.14 18.01 -21.58
N ASP A 44 -0.98 16.98 -21.46
CA ASP A 44 -1.86 16.50 -22.51
C ASP A 44 -3.27 17.11 -22.38
N ASN A 45 -4.27 16.52 -23.01
CA ASN A 45 -5.66 16.99 -22.96
C ASN A 45 -6.43 16.55 -21.69
N THR A 46 -5.76 16.05 -20.65
CA THR A 46 -6.43 15.59 -19.40
C THR A 46 -7.31 16.70 -18.80
N VAL A 47 -6.75 17.91 -18.64
CA VAL A 47 -7.49 19.05 -18.07
C VAL A 47 -8.70 19.42 -18.93
N ASP A 48 -8.56 19.42 -20.27
CA ASP A 48 -9.68 19.70 -21.16
C ASP A 48 -10.82 18.70 -21.02
N VAL A 49 -10.49 17.43 -20.72
CA VAL A 49 -11.50 16.40 -20.43
C VAL A 49 -12.15 16.62 -19.08
N LEU A 50 -11.36 16.91 -18.02
CA LEU A 50 -11.87 17.19 -16.67
C LEU A 50 -12.87 18.35 -16.68
N MET A 51 -12.58 19.44 -17.40
CA MET A 51 -13.43 20.62 -17.46
C MET A 51 -14.77 20.38 -18.16
N LYS A 52 -14.92 19.31 -18.96
CA LYS A 52 -16.24 18.90 -19.49
C LYS A 52 -17.18 18.36 -18.43
N TYR A 53 -16.64 18.00 -17.27
CA TYR A 53 -17.35 17.39 -16.14
C TYR A 53 -17.40 18.31 -14.91
N GLU A 54 -17.04 19.61 -15.06
CA GLU A 54 -16.98 20.58 -13.95
C GLU A 54 -18.31 20.73 -13.20
N ASP A 55 -19.44 20.58 -13.88
CA ASP A 55 -20.77 20.66 -13.27
C ASP A 55 -21.16 19.46 -12.41
N VAL A 56 -20.43 18.33 -12.50
CA VAL A 56 -20.77 17.05 -11.84
C VAL A 56 -19.65 16.50 -10.97
N ILE A 57 -18.48 17.11 -10.99
CA ILE A 57 -17.38 16.88 -10.07
C ILE A 57 -17.44 17.97 -9.00
N ASP A 58 -17.49 17.58 -7.72
CA ASP A 58 -17.68 18.55 -6.63
C ASP A 58 -16.50 19.51 -6.46
N GLU A 59 -15.27 19.01 -6.66
CA GLU A 59 -14.06 19.84 -6.62
C GLU A 59 -13.03 19.35 -7.65
N ILE A 60 -12.46 20.29 -8.41
CA ILE A 60 -11.34 20.05 -9.32
C ILE A 60 -10.16 20.94 -8.88
N HIS A 61 -9.05 20.31 -8.52
CA HIS A 61 -7.82 20.98 -8.13
C HIS A 61 -6.80 20.84 -9.26
N LEU A 62 -6.46 21.95 -9.91
CA LEU A 62 -5.45 22.01 -10.97
C LEU A 62 -4.15 22.55 -10.39
N TYR A 63 -3.07 21.78 -10.47
CA TYR A 63 -1.76 22.17 -9.96
C TYR A 63 -0.83 22.62 -11.10
N ASP A 64 0.03 23.61 -10.83
CA ASP A 64 0.98 24.15 -11.82
C ASP A 64 2.27 23.31 -11.93
N THR A 65 2.53 22.45 -10.95
CA THR A 65 3.76 21.65 -10.91
C THR A 65 3.47 20.20 -10.51
N ASN A 66 4.08 19.26 -11.22
CA ASN A 66 3.98 17.84 -10.91
C ASN A 66 4.67 17.51 -9.60
N SER A 67 3.97 16.86 -8.70
CA SER A 67 4.48 16.45 -7.37
C SER A 67 5.43 15.27 -7.44
N GLY A 68 5.34 14.46 -8.48
CA GLY A 68 6.08 13.22 -8.65
C GLY A 68 5.52 12.03 -7.87
N TYR A 69 4.47 12.21 -7.06
CA TYR A 69 3.84 11.14 -6.25
C TYR A 69 2.31 11.13 -6.31
N GLY A 70 1.70 12.06 -7.03
CA GLY A 70 0.25 12.27 -7.08
C GLY A 70 -0.31 13.01 -5.87
N ARG A 71 -1.42 13.73 -6.07
CA ARG A 71 -2.02 14.64 -5.07
C ARG A 71 -3.06 13.98 -4.16
N GLY A 72 -3.40 12.72 -4.42
CA GLY A 72 -4.48 12.04 -3.71
C GLY A 72 -4.32 12.02 -2.20
N SER A 73 -3.13 11.79 -1.68
CA SER A 73 -2.88 11.76 -0.24
C SER A 73 -3.07 13.13 0.44
N GLU A 74 -2.79 14.23 -0.24
CA GLU A 74 -3.03 15.60 0.28
C GLU A 74 -4.55 15.83 0.44
N LEU A 75 -5.34 15.42 -0.55
CA LEU A 75 -6.80 15.55 -0.52
C LEU A 75 -7.45 14.68 0.56
N ILE A 76 -6.91 13.46 0.78
CA ILE A 76 -7.41 12.58 1.84
C ILE A 76 -7.24 13.23 3.22
N LEU A 77 -6.13 13.92 3.45
CA LEU A 77 -5.88 14.62 4.73
C LEU A 77 -6.88 15.74 4.99
N LEU A 78 -7.47 16.31 3.94
CA LEU A 78 -8.49 17.36 4.02
C LEU A 78 -9.92 16.82 4.09
N SER A 79 -10.15 15.55 3.79
CA SER A 79 -11.48 14.94 3.80
C SER A 79 -12.08 14.91 5.20
N GLN A 80 -13.37 15.24 5.30
CA GLN A 80 -14.15 15.23 6.54
C GLN A 80 -15.27 14.18 6.55
N THR A 81 -15.36 13.36 5.50
CA THR A 81 -16.36 12.28 5.41
C THR A 81 -15.91 11.06 6.22
N LYS A 82 -16.87 10.18 6.54
CA LYS A 82 -16.58 8.95 7.31
C LYS A 82 -15.63 8.01 6.59
N TYR A 83 -15.77 7.92 5.26
CA TYR A 83 -14.97 7.05 4.40
C TYR A 83 -14.31 7.83 3.29
N THR A 84 -13.17 7.31 2.83
CA THR A 84 -12.51 7.74 1.62
C THR A 84 -12.34 6.55 0.68
N ALA A 85 -12.69 6.74 -0.59
CA ALA A 85 -12.42 5.80 -1.67
C ALA A 85 -11.43 6.44 -2.65
N ILE A 86 -10.55 5.63 -3.23
CA ILE A 86 -9.52 6.10 -4.16
C ILE A 86 -9.72 5.42 -5.49
N ILE A 87 -9.67 6.18 -6.56
CA ILE A 87 -9.66 5.69 -7.95
C ILE A 87 -8.47 6.32 -8.67
N ASN A 88 -7.76 5.56 -9.49
CA ASN A 88 -6.78 6.12 -10.41
C ASN A 88 -7.50 6.60 -11.68
N SER A 89 -6.95 7.61 -12.34
CA SER A 89 -7.59 8.24 -13.52
C SER A 89 -7.55 7.38 -14.79
N ASP A 90 -6.93 6.21 -14.74
CA ASP A 90 -6.87 5.20 -15.80
C ASP A 90 -7.69 3.94 -15.49
N ASP A 91 -8.19 3.79 -14.25
CA ASP A 91 -8.98 2.64 -13.82
C ASP A 91 -10.50 2.91 -13.89
N ARG A 92 -11.31 1.86 -13.81
CA ARG A 92 -12.77 1.95 -13.84
C ARG A 92 -13.40 1.12 -12.74
N TRP A 93 -14.47 1.62 -12.14
CA TRP A 93 -15.26 0.92 -11.14
C TRP A 93 -16.54 0.30 -11.73
N GLU A 94 -16.88 -0.88 -11.24
CA GLU A 94 -18.19 -1.46 -11.48
C GLU A 94 -19.27 -0.74 -10.65
N PRO A 95 -20.52 -0.61 -11.16
CA PRO A 95 -21.53 0.26 -10.57
C PRO A 95 -21.86 -0.01 -9.10
N GLN A 96 -21.73 -1.24 -8.63
CA GLN A 96 -22.11 -1.63 -7.26
C GLN A 96 -20.95 -1.59 -6.26
N LYS A 97 -19.74 -1.14 -6.65
CA LYS A 97 -18.55 -1.19 -5.79
C LYS A 97 -18.76 -0.46 -4.47
N LEU A 98 -19.12 0.81 -4.50
CA LEU A 98 -19.28 1.61 -3.27
C LEU A 98 -20.41 1.06 -2.41
N GLU A 99 -21.55 0.71 -2.96
CA GLU A 99 -22.69 0.20 -2.21
C GLU A 99 -22.34 -1.06 -1.41
N LYS A 100 -21.64 -2.01 -2.04
CA LYS A 100 -21.22 -3.25 -1.38
C LYS A 100 -20.18 -2.99 -0.28
N GLN A 101 -19.19 -2.13 -0.56
CA GLN A 101 -18.16 -1.81 0.42
C GLN A 101 -18.71 -1.04 1.63
N ILE A 102 -19.56 -0.06 1.41
CA ILE A 102 -20.20 0.71 2.47
C ILE A 102 -21.08 -0.18 3.32
N THR A 103 -21.92 -1.03 2.68
CA THR A 103 -22.77 -1.99 3.40
C THR A 103 -21.95 -2.87 4.33
N TYR A 104 -20.82 -3.40 3.86
CA TYR A 104 -19.95 -4.20 4.68
C TYR A 104 -19.33 -3.37 5.83
N MET A 105 -18.75 -2.22 5.52
CA MET A 105 -18.04 -1.38 6.49
C MET A 105 -18.96 -0.81 7.58
N GLU A 106 -20.25 -0.56 7.30
CA GLU A 106 -21.22 -0.13 8.28
C GLU A 106 -21.60 -1.25 9.26
N GLN A 107 -21.60 -2.49 8.80
CA GLN A 107 -21.89 -3.68 9.63
C GLN A 107 -20.66 -4.14 10.43
N HIS A 108 -19.45 -3.72 10.04
CA HIS A 108 -18.17 -4.17 10.61
C HIS A 108 -17.31 -3.00 11.11
N PRO A 109 -17.61 -2.43 12.28
CA PRO A 109 -16.87 -1.28 12.84
C PRO A 109 -15.40 -1.57 13.16
N GLU A 110 -15.04 -2.85 13.36
CA GLU A 110 -13.65 -3.31 13.55
C GLU A 110 -12.82 -3.26 12.27
N CYS A 111 -13.47 -3.34 11.10
CA CYS A 111 -12.81 -3.28 9.80
C CYS A 111 -12.30 -1.87 9.51
N GLY A 112 -11.01 -1.73 9.22
CA GLY A 112 -10.36 -0.46 8.91
C GLY A 112 -10.49 -0.04 7.46
N ALA A 113 -10.43 -1.01 6.54
CA ALA A 113 -10.59 -0.80 5.11
C ALA A 113 -11.17 -2.02 4.41
N CYS A 114 -11.90 -1.78 3.33
CA CYS A 114 -12.50 -2.79 2.47
C CYS A 114 -11.94 -2.64 1.05
N PHE A 115 -11.41 -3.73 0.51
CA PHE A 115 -10.90 -3.85 -0.86
C PHE A 115 -11.86 -4.68 -1.70
N THR A 116 -11.60 -4.76 -2.99
CA THR A 116 -12.28 -5.68 -3.91
C THR A 116 -11.26 -6.38 -4.79
N TRP A 117 -11.64 -7.48 -5.41
CA TRP A 117 -10.88 -8.00 -6.53
C TRP A 117 -10.90 -7.01 -7.69
N CYS A 118 -9.88 -7.12 -8.54
CA CYS A 118 -9.80 -6.39 -9.79
C CYS A 118 -9.81 -7.37 -10.97
N ASP A 119 -10.45 -6.96 -12.05
CA ASP A 119 -10.25 -7.53 -13.36
C ASP A 119 -9.13 -6.73 -14.04
N GLU A 120 -8.02 -7.39 -14.33
CA GLU A 120 -6.87 -6.76 -14.97
C GLU A 120 -7.12 -6.73 -16.47
N VAL A 121 -7.12 -5.55 -17.09
CA VAL A 121 -7.52 -5.34 -18.49
C VAL A 121 -6.42 -4.63 -19.28
N ASP A 122 -6.39 -4.86 -20.58
CA ASP A 122 -5.58 -4.09 -21.53
C ASP A 122 -6.29 -2.80 -21.99
N GLU A 123 -5.63 -2.01 -22.85
CA GLU A 123 -6.16 -0.75 -23.38
C GLU A 123 -7.40 -0.95 -24.28
N ASP A 124 -7.60 -2.15 -24.81
CA ASP A 124 -8.80 -2.52 -25.56
C ASP A 124 -9.96 -2.97 -24.64
N GLY A 125 -9.73 -2.95 -23.30
CA GLY A 125 -10.69 -3.35 -22.27
C GLY A 125 -10.87 -4.87 -22.16
N GLN A 126 -9.97 -5.67 -22.77
CA GLN A 126 -10.01 -7.12 -22.69
C GLN A 126 -9.32 -7.60 -21.43
N SER A 127 -9.93 -8.55 -20.71
CA SER A 127 -9.29 -9.17 -19.53
C SER A 127 -8.02 -9.89 -19.93
N ILE A 128 -6.94 -9.64 -19.19
CA ILE A 128 -5.67 -10.37 -19.33
C ILE A 128 -5.61 -11.50 -18.28
N ASP A 129 -4.92 -12.59 -18.62
CA ASP A 129 -4.83 -13.76 -17.74
C ASP A 129 -3.78 -13.54 -16.62
N VAL A 130 -4.03 -12.51 -15.80
CA VAL A 130 -3.25 -12.18 -14.61
C VAL A 130 -4.21 -12.11 -13.43
N GLN A 131 -3.78 -12.56 -12.27
CA GLN A 131 -4.63 -12.64 -11.08
C GLN A 131 -3.94 -12.03 -9.85
N THR A 132 -3.21 -10.94 -10.04
CA THR A 132 -2.44 -10.27 -8.97
C THR A 132 -3.32 -9.91 -7.78
N PHE A 133 -4.53 -9.42 -8.05
CA PHE A 133 -5.42 -8.84 -7.04
C PHE A 133 -6.58 -9.78 -6.63
N LYS A 134 -6.57 -11.05 -7.06
CA LYS A 134 -7.59 -12.04 -6.69
C LYS A 134 -7.14 -12.88 -5.50
N VAL A 135 -7.02 -12.25 -4.36
CA VAL A 135 -6.56 -12.87 -3.12
C VAL A 135 -7.72 -13.06 -2.13
N LYS A 136 -7.58 -14.05 -1.23
CA LYS A 136 -8.59 -14.37 -0.22
C LYS A 136 -8.40 -13.55 1.05
N ASN A 137 -9.48 -13.42 1.83
CA ASN A 137 -9.44 -12.82 3.14
C ASN A 137 -8.52 -13.56 4.11
N ARG A 138 -7.91 -12.81 5.02
CA ARG A 138 -7.00 -13.26 6.07
C ARG A 138 -7.20 -12.38 7.30
N SER A 139 -6.88 -12.88 8.48
CA SER A 139 -6.70 -12.05 9.67
C SER A 139 -5.53 -11.07 9.47
N LYS A 140 -5.49 -10.01 10.24
CA LYS A 140 -4.41 -9.01 10.14
C LYS A 140 -3.02 -9.60 10.41
N GLU A 141 -2.91 -10.63 11.27
CA GLU A 141 -1.68 -11.38 11.51
C GLU A 141 -1.26 -12.20 10.28
N GLU A 142 -2.22 -12.91 9.67
CA GLU A 142 -1.98 -13.67 8.44
C GLU A 142 -1.66 -12.74 7.25
N TRP A 143 -2.27 -11.54 7.17
CA TRP A 143 -1.92 -10.54 6.16
C TRP A 143 -0.48 -10.04 6.31
N MET A 144 -0.04 -9.75 7.55
CA MET A 144 1.34 -9.32 7.79
C MET A 144 2.34 -10.39 7.36
N PHE A 145 2.08 -11.65 7.72
CA PHE A 145 2.91 -12.78 7.31
C PHE A 145 2.88 -13.00 5.79
N TYR A 146 1.71 -12.84 5.17
CA TYR A 146 1.55 -12.96 3.73
C TYR A 146 2.37 -11.91 3.00
N PHE A 147 2.31 -10.64 3.39
CA PHE A 147 3.09 -9.56 2.78
C PHE A 147 4.59 -9.75 2.96
N TRP A 148 5.01 -10.23 4.13
CA TRP A 148 6.41 -10.56 4.39
C TRP A 148 6.93 -11.67 3.45
N LYS A 149 6.05 -12.56 3.00
CA LYS A 149 6.38 -13.71 2.15
C LYS A 149 6.17 -13.44 0.66
N ASN A 150 5.18 -12.60 0.27
CA ASN A 150 4.68 -12.52 -1.10
C ASN A 150 4.59 -11.08 -1.66
N ALA A 151 5.00 -10.05 -0.91
CA ALA A 151 4.86 -8.65 -1.26
C ALA A 151 3.40 -8.14 -1.39
N ASN A 152 3.21 -6.94 -2.01
CA ASN A 152 1.90 -6.31 -2.15
C ASN A 152 1.03 -7.05 -3.18
N CYS A 153 -0.24 -7.22 -2.84
CA CYS A 153 -1.25 -7.84 -3.70
C CYS A 153 -2.63 -7.15 -3.58
N LEU A 154 -2.67 -5.96 -2.99
CA LEU A 154 -3.90 -5.17 -2.85
C LEU A 154 -3.86 -3.99 -3.81
N ALA A 155 -4.89 -3.88 -4.65
CA ALA A 155 -4.98 -2.81 -5.63
C ALA A 155 -5.39 -1.49 -4.97
N HIS A 156 -4.61 -0.44 -5.13
CA HIS A 156 -4.91 0.89 -4.61
C HIS A 156 -6.29 1.43 -5.03
N PRO A 157 -6.72 1.33 -6.31
CA PRO A 157 -8.02 1.84 -6.74
C PRO A 157 -9.22 1.03 -6.22
N SER A 158 -8.98 -0.10 -5.54
CA SER A 158 -10.06 -0.92 -4.99
C SER A 158 -10.51 -0.53 -3.59
N ILE A 159 -9.75 0.33 -2.89
CA ILE A 159 -9.95 0.62 -1.47
C ILE A 159 -11.17 1.50 -1.17
N LEU A 160 -11.84 1.18 -0.06
CA LEU A 160 -12.64 2.09 0.76
C LEU A 160 -12.08 2.02 2.19
N ILE A 161 -11.63 3.13 2.74
CA ILE A 161 -10.98 3.20 4.07
C ILE A 161 -11.71 4.19 4.98
N ARG A 162 -11.66 3.94 6.30
CA ARG A 162 -12.09 4.95 7.29
C ARG A 162 -11.16 6.16 7.22
N THR A 163 -11.70 7.32 6.91
CA THR A 163 -10.93 8.56 6.68
C THR A 163 -10.05 8.91 7.89
N GLU A 164 -10.61 8.90 9.08
CA GLU A 164 -9.87 9.20 10.32
C GLU A 164 -8.67 8.22 10.52
N LEU A 165 -8.87 6.95 10.20
CA LEU A 165 -7.81 5.95 10.31
C LEU A 165 -6.68 6.22 9.31
N TYR A 166 -7.02 6.54 8.04
CA TYR A 166 -6.02 6.92 7.05
C TYR A 166 -5.22 8.13 7.53
N GLN A 167 -5.90 9.21 7.92
CA GLN A 167 -5.27 10.45 8.40
C GLN A 167 -4.34 10.20 9.59
N LYS A 168 -4.75 9.35 10.54
CA LYS A 168 -3.94 8.98 11.71
C LYS A 168 -2.70 8.17 11.35
N LEU A 169 -2.79 7.26 10.39
CA LEU A 169 -1.70 6.36 10.01
C LEU A 169 -0.71 6.98 9.03
N CYS A 170 -1.18 7.81 8.10
CA CYS A 170 -0.33 8.46 7.12
C CYS A 170 0.47 9.61 7.69
N GLY A 171 -0.16 10.46 8.51
CA GLY A 171 0.45 11.73 8.86
C GLY A 171 0.86 12.52 7.60
N GLN A 172 1.66 13.57 7.77
CA GLN A 172 2.15 14.37 6.64
C GLN A 172 3.26 13.68 5.81
N ASN A 173 3.77 12.51 6.24
CA ASN A 173 5.00 11.91 5.71
C ASN A 173 4.78 10.71 4.76
N ASN A 174 3.56 10.41 4.30
CA ASN A 174 3.35 9.29 3.37
C ASN A 174 3.82 9.60 1.94
N ASN A 175 4.02 10.87 1.63
CA ASN A 175 4.39 11.36 0.30
C ASN A 175 5.88 11.20 -0.05
N ILE A 176 6.68 10.59 0.82
CA ILE A 176 8.11 10.35 0.55
C ILE A 176 8.34 9.15 -0.40
N PHE A 177 7.36 8.27 -0.53
CA PHE A 177 7.44 7.08 -1.38
C PHE A 177 6.77 7.35 -2.73
N ARG A 178 7.41 6.91 -3.81
CA ARG A 178 6.85 7.02 -5.16
C ARG A 178 6.23 5.72 -5.65
N GLN A 179 6.87 4.57 -5.34
CA GLN A 179 6.43 3.26 -5.82
C GLN A 179 5.48 2.56 -4.84
N LEU A 180 5.72 2.70 -3.54
CA LEU A 180 5.06 1.92 -2.50
C LEU A 180 4.37 2.76 -1.40
N PRO A 181 3.76 3.92 -1.71
CA PRO A 181 3.06 4.69 -0.69
C PRO A 181 1.84 3.92 -0.14
N ASP A 182 1.11 3.22 -1.01
CA ASP A 182 -0.01 2.35 -0.68
C ASP A 182 0.43 1.17 0.18
N PHE A 183 1.46 0.44 -0.21
CA PHE A 183 1.97 -0.69 0.55
C PHE A 183 2.46 -0.30 1.95
N ASN A 184 3.16 0.84 2.07
CA ASN A 184 3.51 1.39 3.37
C ASN A 184 2.27 1.66 4.24
N MET A 185 1.16 2.11 3.63
CA MET A 185 -0.11 2.29 4.32
C MET A 185 -0.71 0.96 4.75
N TRP A 186 -0.72 -0.06 3.88
CA TRP A 186 -1.28 -1.38 4.21
C TRP A 186 -0.58 -2.02 5.40
N LEU A 187 0.75 -1.96 5.45
CA LEU A 187 1.53 -2.48 6.58
C LEU A 187 1.23 -1.76 7.91
N LYS A 188 0.96 -0.46 7.87
CA LYS A 188 0.53 0.28 9.07
C LYS A 188 -0.90 -0.07 9.47
N LEU A 189 -1.79 -0.17 8.49
CA LEU A 189 -3.21 -0.44 8.67
C LEU A 189 -3.45 -1.78 9.35
N ILE A 190 -2.86 -2.87 8.82
CA ILE A 190 -3.06 -4.24 9.34
C ILE A 190 -2.47 -4.45 10.73
N GLN A 191 -1.55 -3.61 11.19
CA GLN A 191 -1.09 -3.63 12.58
C GLN A 191 -2.15 -3.07 13.55
N LYS A 192 -3.14 -2.35 13.07
CA LYS A 192 -4.13 -1.64 13.92
C LYS A 192 -5.56 -2.12 13.72
N ARG A 193 -5.94 -2.56 12.53
CA ARG A 193 -7.30 -2.93 12.15
C ARG A 193 -7.32 -4.12 11.21
N GLU A 194 -8.43 -4.85 11.23
CA GLU A 194 -8.74 -5.83 10.18
C GLU A 194 -9.01 -5.12 8.86
N ILE A 195 -8.72 -5.83 7.76
CA ILE A 195 -9.14 -5.45 6.41
C ILE A 195 -10.02 -6.55 5.83
N TYR A 196 -10.88 -6.19 4.89
CA TYR A 196 -11.75 -7.14 4.22
C TYR A 196 -11.65 -6.99 2.70
N ILE A 197 -11.80 -8.09 1.99
CA ILE A 197 -11.85 -8.11 0.52
C ILE A 197 -13.20 -8.68 0.10
N ILE A 198 -13.94 -7.90 -0.66
CA ILE A 198 -15.08 -8.41 -1.40
C ILE A 198 -14.53 -9.20 -2.58
N GLU A 199 -14.76 -10.52 -2.58
CA GLU A 199 -14.22 -11.45 -3.57
C GLU A 199 -15.01 -11.38 -4.91
N GLU A 200 -15.19 -10.15 -5.41
CA GLU A 200 -15.82 -9.83 -6.67
C GLU A 200 -14.97 -8.83 -7.45
N ASN A 201 -14.91 -8.97 -8.77
CA ASN A 201 -14.23 -8.03 -9.66
C ASN A 201 -15.05 -6.74 -9.77
N LEU A 202 -14.77 -5.76 -8.91
CA LEU A 202 -15.47 -4.48 -8.85
C LEU A 202 -14.62 -3.29 -9.33
N VAL A 203 -13.40 -3.58 -9.79
CA VAL A 203 -12.50 -2.62 -10.44
C VAL A 203 -11.94 -3.25 -11.71
N LYS A 204 -11.86 -2.49 -12.79
CA LYS A 204 -11.06 -2.80 -13.96
C LYS A 204 -9.74 -2.04 -13.84
N PHE A 205 -8.67 -2.79 -13.63
CA PHE A 205 -7.31 -2.26 -13.47
C PHE A 205 -6.61 -2.27 -14.83
N LEU A 206 -6.22 -1.08 -15.33
CA LEU A 206 -5.64 -0.94 -16.66
C LEU A 206 -4.14 -1.23 -16.66
N HIS A 207 -3.71 -2.10 -17.57
CA HIS A 207 -2.31 -2.30 -17.92
C HIS A 207 -1.98 -1.58 -19.24
N HIS A 208 -1.10 -0.57 -19.17
CA HIS A 208 -0.66 0.18 -20.34
C HIS A 208 0.36 -0.60 -21.17
N LYS A 209 0.16 -0.67 -22.49
CA LYS A 209 1.08 -1.37 -23.45
C LYS A 209 2.49 -0.78 -23.44
N ARG A 210 2.64 0.52 -23.14
CA ARG A 210 3.94 1.21 -23.13
C ARG A 210 4.61 1.25 -21.76
N ASN A 211 4.14 0.45 -20.79
CA ASN A 211 4.65 0.48 -19.40
C ASN A 211 4.65 1.90 -18.79
N GLU A 212 3.61 2.67 -19.04
CA GLU A 212 3.45 4.05 -18.55
C GLU A 212 2.91 4.11 -17.11
N ASN A 213 2.41 2.99 -16.59
CA ASN A 213 2.01 2.91 -15.18
C ASN A 213 3.21 3.20 -14.25
N VAL A 214 2.98 3.87 -13.15
CA VAL A 214 4.01 4.10 -12.11
C VAL A 214 4.58 2.76 -11.62
N SER A 215 3.76 1.71 -11.57
CA SER A 215 4.13 0.34 -11.20
C SER A 215 4.78 -0.47 -12.33
N ALA A 216 4.99 0.11 -13.52
CA ALA A 216 5.57 -0.60 -14.66
C ALA A 216 6.99 -1.13 -14.34
N SER A 217 7.30 -2.34 -14.82
CA SER A 217 8.58 -3.04 -14.58
C SER A 217 9.75 -2.48 -15.41
N THR A 218 10.00 -1.16 -15.28
CA THR A 218 11.23 -0.55 -15.82
C THR A 218 12.37 -0.75 -14.84
N THR A 219 13.62 -0.79 -15.31
CA THR A 219 14.82 -0.93 -14.45
C THR A 219 14.83 0.11 -13.32
N MET A 220 14.48 1.37 -13.60
CA MET A 220 14.46 2.43 -12.59
C MET A 220 13.34 2.25 -11.57
N ASN A 221 12.17 1.81 -12.01
CA ASN A 221 11.05 1.55 -11.11
C ASN A 221 11.32 0.33 -10.23
N CYS A 222 11.90 -0.74 -10.77
CA CYS A 222 12.31 -1.92 -10.00
C CYS A 222 13.34 -1.55 -8.92
N LEU A 223 14.40 -0.80 -9.28
CA LEU A 223 15.40 -0.35 -8.31
C LEU A 223 14.78 0.52 -7.21
N ARG A 224 13.91 1.46 -7.57
CA ARG A 224 13.23 2.32 -6.58
C ARG A 224 12.30 1.51 -5.70
N ASN A 225 11.55 0.58 -6.28
CA ASN A 225 10.68 -0.33 -5.55
C ASN A 225 11.47 -1.12 -4.49
N ASP A 226 12.62 -1.68 -4.85
CA ASP A 226 13.47 -2.43 -3.93
C ASP A 226 14.01 -1.54 -2.80
N MET A 227 14.47 -0.32 -3.12
CA MET A 227 14.96 0.64 -2.12
C MET A 227 13.85 1.09 -1.16
N GLU A 228 12.66 1.38 -1.69
CA GLU A 228 11.51 1.77 -0.87
C GLU A 228 11.04 0.60 -0.01
N ALA A 229 10.94 -0.61 -0.57
CA ALA A 229 10.56 -1.82 0.16
C ALA A 229 11.53 -2.14 1.29
N GLU A 230 12.84 -2.07 1.05
CA GLU A 230 13.88 -2.25 2.07
C GLU A 230 13.66 -1.30 3.26
N TYR A 231 13.48 -0.01 2.99
CA TYR A 231 13.27 0.98 4.04
C TYR A 231 11.93 0.82 4.75
N ILE A 232 10.86 0.50 4.02
CA ILE A 232 9.53 0.27 4.58
C ILE A 232 9.55 -0.94 5.52
N TRP A 233 10.16 -2.05 5.12
CA TRP A 233 10.25 -3.25 5.94
C TRP A 233 11.14 -3.07 7.16
N PHE A 234 12.28 -2.38 7.01
CA PHE A 234 13.10 -2.00 8.16
C PHE A 234 12.27 -1.27 9.20
N ARG A 235 11.56 -0.22 8.82
CA ARG A 235 10.71 0.55 9.74
C ARG A 235 9.54 -0.23 10.29
N CYS A 236 8.88 -1.03 9.45
CA CYS A 236 7.75 -1.84 9.84
C CYS A 236 8.12 -2.81 10.95
N ILE A 237 9.15 -3.62 10.75
CA ILE A 237 9.58 -4.64 11.72
C ILE A 237 10.19 -3.98 12.97
N LYS A 238 11.03 -2.95 12.81
CA LYS A 238 11.62 -2.24 13.95
C LYS A 238 10.56 -1.71 14.91
N ASN A 239 9.54 -1.04 14.39
CA ASN A 239 8.51 -0.36 15.17
C ASN A 239 7.30 -1.26 15.51
N MET A 240 7.31 -2.51 15.09
CA MET A 240 6.22 -3.45 15.38
C MET A 240 6.19 -3.78 16.87
N GLU A 241 5.00 -3.72 17.46
CA GLU A 241 4.79 -4.08 18.87
C GLU A 241 5.19 -5.55 19.12
N ASP A 242 5.90 -5.84 20.20
CA ASP A 242 6.47 -7.17 20.45
C ASP A 242 5.42 -8.28 20.51
N ASN A 243 4.26 -8.00 21.11
CA ASN A 243 3.17 -8.97 21.17
C ASN A 243 2.57 -9.26 19.79
N TYR A 244 2.45 -8.24 18.93
CA TYR A 244 1.97 -8.43 17.57
C TYR A 244 3.00 -9.18 16.73
N PHE A 245 4.29 -8.82 16.83
CA PHE A 245 5.39 -9.52 16.20
C PHE A 245 5.38 -11.02 16.52
N LYS A 246 5.28 -11.37 17.80
CA LYS A 246 5.20 -12.76 18.26
C LYS A 246 3.99 -13.51 17.68
N LYS A 247 2.83 -12.86 17.57
CA LYS A 247 1.65 -13.49 16.97
C LYS A 247 1.86 -13.80 15.48
N VAL A 248 2.50 -12.88 14.76
CA VAL A 248 2.72 -13.00 13.30
C VAL A 248 3.80 -14.02 12.98
N PHE A 249 4.95 -13.98 13.68
CA PHE A 249 6.18 -14.64 13.24
C PHE A 249 6.62 -15.81 14.11
N ARG A 250 5.85 -16.21 15.11
CA ARG A 250 6.22 -17.26 16.09
C ARG A 250 6.77 -18.53 15.45
N GLU A 251 6.18 -18.97 14.34
CA GLU A 251 6.56 -20.21 13.67
C GLU A 251 7.92 -20.16 12.96
N VAL A 252 8.41 -18.95 12.69
CA VAL A 252 9.67 -18.71 11.98
C VAL A 252 10.74 -18.05 12.87
N MET A 253 10.45 -17.79 14.15
CA MET A 253 11.41 -17.30 15.14
C MET A 253 12.46 -18.38 15.45
N VAL A 254 13.69 -17.95 15.68
CA VAL A 254 14.81 -18.81 16.16
C VAL A 254 14.50 -19.30 17.58
N ASN A 255 14.01 -18.42 18.44
CA ASN A 255 13.54 -18.74 19.79
C ASN A 255 12.05 -18.35 19.95
N PRO A 256 11.09 -19.26 19.71
CA PRO A 256 9.66 -18.99 19.88
C PRO A 256 9.22 -18.60 21.31
N ASN A 257 10.11 -18.83 22.29
CA ASN A 257 9.90 -18.53 23.70
C ASN A 257 10.58 -17.22 24.15
N ALA A 258 11.08 -16.39 23.22
CA ALA A 258 11.60 -15.08 23.55
C ALA A 258 10.52 -14.23 24.26
N GLU A 259 10.82 -13.72 25.46
CA GLU A 259 9.86 -13.02 26.30
C GLU A 259 10.19 -11.53 26.47
N ASN A 260 11.47 -11.21 26.64
CA ASN A 260 11.87 -9.82 26.84
C ASN A 260 12.14 -9.09 25.54
N HIS A 261 12.01 -7.76 25.59
CA HIS A 261 12.15 -6.90 24.43
C HIS A 261 13.47 -7.07 23.67
N LYS A 262 14.60 -7.24 24.37
CA LYS A 262 15.92 -7.39 23.71
C LYS A 262 16.03 -8.70 22.92
N GLU A 263 15.44 -9.79 23.44
CA GLU A 263 15.34 -11.03 22.66
C GLU A 263 14.45 -10.87 21.43
N ILE A 264 13.32 -10.18 21.59
CA ILE A 264 12.43 -9.88 20.43
C ILE A 264 13.13 -9.01 19.38
N LEU A 265 14.00 -8.08 19.77
CA LEU A 265 14.83 -7.34 18.81
C LEU A 265 15.76 -8.26 18.01
N CYS A 266 16.33 -9.28 18.64
CA CYS A 266 17.14 -10.30 17.94
C CYS A 266 16.26 -11.13 16.98
N GLU A 267 15.08 -11.55 17.41
CA GLU A 267 14.14 -12.31 16.56
C GLU A 267 13.66 -11.49 15.35
N LYS A 268 13.39 -10.20 15.53
CA LYS A 268 13.05 -9.27 14.43
C LYS A 268 14.13 -9.24 13.35
N TYR A 269 15.39 -9.23 13.75
CA TYR A 269 16.53 -9.32 12.84
C TYR A 269 16.51 -10.64 12.05
N PHE A 270 16.41 -11.78 12.74
CA PHE A 270 16.43 -13.09 12.08
C PHE A 270 15.24 -13.28 11.13
N VAL A 271 14.06 -12.80 11.50
CA VAL A 271 12.88 -12.83 10.63
C VAL A 271 13.11 -12.03 9.34
N LEU A 272 13.78 -10.89 9.39
CA LEU A 272 14.16 -10.17 8.17
C LEU A 272 15.13 -11.00 7.32
N CYS A 273 16.14 -11.62 7.94
CA CYS A 273 17.17 -12.41 7.24
C CYS A 273 16.62 -13.60 6.44
N ILE A 274 15.52 -14.20 6.90
CA ILE A 274 14.98 -15.43 6.30
C ILE A 274 13.80 -15.20 5.36
N SER A 275 13.39 -13.96 5.13
CA SER A 275 12.32 -13.68 4.16
C SER A 275 12.68 -14.21 2.77
N PRO A 276 11.73 -14.74 1.99
CA PRO A 276 11.98 -15.13 0.61
C PRO A 276 12.15 -13.92 -0.33
N ILE A 277 11.80 -12.69 0.12
CA ILE A 277 11.86 -11.45 -0.67
C ILE A 277 13.20 -10.75 -0.41
N GLU A 278 13.97 -10.49 -1.47
CA GLU A 278 15.31 -9.91 -1.34
C GLU A 278 15.32 -8.50 -0.71
N SER A 279 14.39 -7.63 -1.05
CA SER A 279 14.29 -6.30 -0.44
C SER A 279 13.95 -6.37 1.06
N VAL A 280 13.20 -7.39 1.50
CA VAL A 280 12.96 -7.65 2.95
C VAL A 280 14.22 -8.16 3.63
N LYS A 281 15.00 -9.05 2.99
CA LYS A 281 16.31 -9.48 3.53
C LYS A 281 17.29 -8.31 3.65
N SER A 282 17.35 -7.45 2.63
CA SER A 282 18.21 -6.27 2.65
C SER A 282 17.89 -5.34 3.82
N ALA A 283 16.62 -5.26 4.24
CA ALA A 283 16.19 -4.51 5.42
C ALA A 283 16.89 -4.98 6.71
N ALA A 284 17.34 -6.25 6.77
CA ALA A 284 18.09 -6.77 7.91
C ALA A 284 19.43 -6.03 8.11
N ILE A 285 20.04 -5.54 7.03
CA ILE A 285 21.31 -4.79 7.09
C ILE A 285 21.09 -3.46 7.82
N LEU A 286 20.06 -2.70 7.39
CA LEU A 286 19.68 -1.45 8.05
C LEU A 286 19.31 -1.68 9.52
N TYR A 287 18.56 -2.77 9.77
CA TYR A 287 18.13 -3.15 11.11
C TYR A 287 19.33 -3.49 12.02
N TYR A 288 20.30 -4.23 11.49
CA TYR A 288 21.51 -4.61 12.25
C TYR A 288 22.29 -3.38 12.72
N TYR A 289 22.61 -2.49 11.81
CA TYR A 289 23.36 -1.27 12.15
C TYR A 289 22.61 -0.40 13.14
N ASP A 290 21.31 -0.20 12.95
CA ASP A 290 20.51 0.69 13.80
C ASP A 290 20.25 0.12 15.21
N VAL A 291 19.96 -1.19 15.32
CA VAL A 291 19.53 -1.79 16.59
C VAL A 291 20.71 -2.31 17.42
N PHE A 292 21.72 -2.89 16.76
CA PHE A 292 22.85 -3.51 17.45
C PHE A 292 24.09 -2.62 17.58
N GLU A 293 24.04 -1.39 17.13
CA GLU A 293 24.96 -0.34 17.58
C GLU A 293 24.81 -0.11 19.11
N ASN A 294 23.64 -0.38 19.67
CA ASN A 294 23.44 -0.44 21.11
C ASN A 294 24.08 -1.71 21.69
N MET A 295 25.12 -1.54 22.51
CA MET A 295 25.90 -2.65 23.09
C MET A 295 25.08 -3.61 23.97
N GLU A 296 24.02 -3.15 24.61
CA GLU A 296 23.17 -4.03 25.42
C GLU A 296 22.36 -5.00 24.54
N ASN A 297 21.85 -4.51 23.39
CA ASN A 297 21.15 -5.35 22.41
C ASN A 297 22.14 -6.31 21.75
N TYR A 298 23.33 -5.84 21.37
CA TYR A 298 24.38 -6.65 20.78
C TYR A 298 24.85 -7.78 21.71
N ASN A 299 24.99 -7.50 23.02
CA ASN A 299 25.38 -8.52 24.00
C ASN A 299 24.33 -9.66 24.07
N VAL A 300 23.03 -9.35 24.00
CA VAL A 300 21.99 -10.38 23.96
C VAL A 300 22.10 -11.22 22.68
N LEU A 301 22.31 -10.59 21.53
CA LEU A 301 22.51 -11.27 20.25
C LEU A 301 23.70 -12.25 20.32
N ARG A 302 24.83 -11.79 20.86
CA ARG A 302 26.04 -12.60 21.01
C ARG A 302 25.87 -13.73 22.02
N GLU A 303 25.36 -13.42 23.23
CA GLU A 303 25.38 -14.37 24.37
C GLU A 303 24.26 -15.40 24.28
N LYS A 304 23.07 -15.02 23.80
CA LYS A 304 21.93 -15.94 23.70
C LYS A 304 21.81 -16.62 22.35
N TYR A 305 22.21 -15.97 21.28
CA TYR A 305 22.06 -16.51 19.92
C TYR A 305 23.38 -16.93 19.28
N GLY A 306 24.52 -16.65 19.92
CA GLY A 306 25.84 -16.98 19.38
C GLY A 306 26.18 -16.24 18.08
N TYR A 307 25.49 -15.13 17.81
CA TYR A 307 25.61 -14.37 16.55
C TYR A 307 26.45 -13.11 16.78
N THR A 308 27.53 -12.94 16.00
CA THR A 308 28.51 -11.88 16.16
C THR A 308 28.66 -11.06 14.87
N ASN A 309 29.44 -9.99 14.91
CA ASN A 309 29.80 -9.20 13.72
C ASN A 309 30.42 -10.07 12.60
N ARG A 310 31.06 -11.18 12.94
CA ARG A 310 31.65 -12.09 11.94
C ARG A 310 30.56 -12.76 11.10
N GLU A 311 29.54 -13.32 11.74
CA GLU A 311 28.40 -13.95 11.07
C GLU A 311 27.64 -12.90 10.26
N PHE A 312 27.43 -11.70 10.82
CA PHE A 312 26.78 -10.60 10.11
C PHE A 312 27.51 -10.24 8.82
N HIS A 313 28.82 -9.98 8.85
CA HIS A 313 29.59 -9.61 7.65
C HIS A 313 29.64 -10.73 6.60
N GLN A 314 29.61 -11.98 7.01
CA GLN A 314 29.49 -13.10 6.05
C GLN A 314 28.15 -13.11 5.35
N GLN A 315 27.07 -12.83 6.09
CA GLN A 315 25.70 -12.80 5.55
C GLN A 315 25.46 -11.54 4.68
N GLU A 316 25.96 -10.38 5.10
CA GLU A 316 25.90 -9.13 4.34
C GLU A 316 26.51 -9.28 2.93
N MET A 317 27.67 -9.94 2.82
CA MET A 317 28.29 -10.22 1.52
C MET A 317 27.44 -11.15 0.63
N GLN A 318 26.64 -12.05 1.19
CA GLN A 318 25.74 -12.90 0.43
C GLN A 318 24.51 -12.13 -0.08
N MET A 319 23.94 -11.26 0.75
CA MET A 319 22.82 -10.40 0.39
C MET A 319 23.19 -9.35 -0.67
N GLY A 320 24.43 -8.84 -0.64
CA GLY A 320 24.92 -7.86 -1.61
C GLY A 320 25.20 -8.44 -3.00
N LYS A 321 25.45 -9.74 -3.13
CA LYS A 321 25.71 -10.39 -4.43
C LYS A 321 24.47 -10.55 -5.31
N GLY A 322 23.27 -10.48 -4.75
CA GLY A 322 22.01 -10.51 -5.52
C GLY A 322 21.69 -9.20 -6.25
N LYS A 323 22.47 -8.13 -6.01
CA LYS A 323 22.27 -6.80 -6.63
C LYS A 323 23.25 -6.53 -7.82
N GLN A 324 24.05 -7.52 -8.23
CA GLN A 324 24.88 -7.48 -9.44
C GLN A 324 24.21 -8.31 -10.54
#